data_c2c5dc1a3dedc2baf7e4c8376372a057
#
_entry.id   c2c5dc1a3dedc2baf7e4c8376372a057
#
_cell.length_a   1.000
_cell.length_b   1.000
_cell.length_c   1.000
_cell.angle_alpha   90.00
_cell.angle_beta   90.00
_cell.angle_gamma   90.00
#
_symmetry.space_group_name_H-M   'P 1'
#
loop_
_entity.id
_entity.type
_entity.pdbx_description
1 polymer ?
#
loop_
_entity_poly.entity_id
_entity_poly.type
_entity_poly.pdbx_seq_one_letter_code
_entity_poly.pdbx_strand_id
1 'polypeptide(L)'
;MIMARKRHYLAKTGRDHGNPSGAAGERAPRGDAGRQVPRGDAGRRVPRGVTTGGDVTGDLSVDCDVVVVGSGAGGATMAAELAEAGVDVVVIEEGGYHPTESFTADSMRALRTLYRDGGGGMAVGRPSVLFAEGRCVGGSTVVNGGMSWRTPARVLERWSAEGVLAVGERDMEPYFERAESRHSVGLQDPETIGRDSELLKAGAQARGWAVVPNRRSQLHCAGTNNCSSGCPTGAKRSMLVTSVPRALALGARLYADCRVDRITRAGRAVTGVTGRFARGQALTVRAPTVVVAAGAIQTPALLARSGVRSGQLGRNLALHPNTTVVAFFDSEVTGWQGVHQAFQVREFMAEGLLLTAQNLPPPMLAGIVPAYGRELGELMADYNRIVTAGPLATDTGTGRVRNIPGLGTQVFYRLTDPDAARLVRGVELTGQALFAAGARRMLLPFDGAPAVRSPGELRNLLARPVPKASMQVYSIHLMGTARMSEDPRRGVTDSFGAVHGVRGLFVADASLFPGPIGINPMETVIALAMRNARRLLERRADGGLLPG
;
A
#
# COMPACT_ATOMS: atom_id res chain seq x y z
N MET A 1 30.88 -15.33 -15.30
CA MET A 1 30.28 -16.49 -14.60
C MET A 1 28.77 -16.40 -14.42
N ILE A 2 28.17 -15.20 -14.39
CA ILE A 2 26.71 -14.98 -14.21
C ILE A 2 25.90 -15.25 -15.50
N MET A 3 26.46 -15.02 -16.68
CA MET A 3 25.76 -15.28 -17.94
C MET A 3 25.62 -16.78 -18.33
N ALA A 4 26.46 -17.65 -17.82
CA ALA A 4 26.40 -19.09 -18.15
C ALA A 4 25.26 -19.84 -17.44
N ARG A 5 24.79 -19.36 -16.26
CA ARG A 5 23.69 -20.01 -15.53
C ARG A 5 22.29 -19.65 -16.06
N LYS A 6 22.11 -18.49 -16.72
CA LYS A 6 20.82 -18.10 -17.32
C LYS A 6 20.44 -18.92 -18.58
N ARG A 7 21.41 -19.50 -19.30
CA ARG A 7 21.13 -20.35 -20.46
C ARG A 7 20.62 -21.77 -20.10
N HIS A 8 20.87 -22.23 -18.88
CA HIS A 8 20.45 -23.58 -18.46
C HIS A 8 18.97 -23.67 -18.01
N TYR A 9 18.36 -22.56 -17.67
CA TYR A 9 16.95 -22.55 -17.20
C TYR A 9 15.93 -22.49 -18.34
N LEU A 10 16.31 -21.95 -19.51
CA LEU A 10 15.45 -21.87 -20.70
C LEU A 10 15.50 -23.09 -21.62
N ALA A 11 16.44 -24.03 -21.40
CA ALA A 11 16.68 -25.18 -22.28
C ALA A 11 16.00 -26.49 -21.84
N LYS A 12 15.20 -26.50 -20.78
CA LYS A 12 14.56 -27.72 -20.23
C LYS A 12 13.06 -27.88 -20.48
N THR A 13 12.45 -27.06 -21.31
CA THR A 13 11.02 -27.19 -21.66
C THR A 13 10.73 -27.60 -23.10
N GLY A 14 11.60 -28.34 -23.71
CA GLY A 14 11.39 -28.90 -25.03
C GLY A 14 11.94 -30.29 -25.14
N ARG A 15 11.14 -31.31 -24.90
CA ARG A 15 11.34 -32.66 -25.45
C ARG A 15 10.01 -33.35 -25.69
N ASP A 16 9.74 -33.51 -26.96
CA ASP A 16 8.85 -34.53 -27.51
C ASP A 16 9.22 -35.93 -27.02
N HIS A 17 8.23 -36.72 -26.68
CA HIS A 17 8.34 -38.17 -26.71
C HIS A 17 7.10 -38.78 -27.33
N GLY A 18 7.36 -39.51 -28.39
CA GLY A 18 6.44 -40.30 -29.19
C GLY A 18 5.76 -41.43 -28.40
N ASN A 19 4.63 -41.77 -28.92
CA ASN A 19 3.74 -42.84 -28.56
C ASN A 19 4.31 -44.23 -28.90
N PRO A 20 4.09 -45.27 -28.09
CA PRO A 20 3.68 -46.54 -28.67
C PRO A 20 2.39 -47.12 -28.07
N SER A 21 1.64 -47.73 -28.94
CA SER A 21 0.40 -48.46 -28.86
C SER A 21 0.39 -49.68 -27.92
N GLY A 22 -0.76 -49.95 -27.28
CA GLY A 22 -1.18 -51.34 -27.12
C GLY A 22 -1.83 -51.73 -25.78
N ALA A 23 -3.12 -52.10 -25.84
CA ALA A 23 -3.83 -53.17 -25.14
C ALA A 23 -4.59 -52.86 -23.82
N ALA A 24 -5.89 -52.91 -23.97
CA ALA A 24 -6.92 -53.67 -23.21
C ALA A 24 -7.21 -53.35 -21.75
N GLY A 25 -8.35 -52.73 -21.50
CA GLY A 25 -9.47 -53.28 -20.75
C GLY A 25 -9.46 -53.20 -19.23
N GLU A 26 -10.20 -52.21 -18.70
CA GLU A 26 -11.14 -52.49 -17.60
C GLU A 26 -12.03 -51.26 -17.33
N ARG A 27 -13.33 -51.49 -17.29
CA ARG A 27 -14.35 -50.46 -17.02
C ARG A 27 -14.50 -50.27 -15.50
N ALA A 28 -14.34 -49.05 -15.02
CA ALA A 28 -14.78 -48.62 -13.70
C ALA A 28 -15.90 -47.57 -13.81
N PRO A 29 -16.77 -47.35 -12.82
CA PRO A 29 -18.17 -46.95 -12.97
C PRO A 29 -18.32 -45.42 -13.18
N ARG A 30 -19.37 -45.05 -13.90
CA ARG A 30 -19.83 -43.69 -14.10
C ARG A 30 -20.33 -43.09 -12.77
N GLY A 31 -19.59 -42.12 -12.28
CA GLY A 31 -19.98 -41.28 -11.15
C GLY A 31 -20.00 -39.79 -11.57
N ASP A 32 -21.17 -39.24 -11.44
CA ASP A 32 -21.56 -37.85 -11.27
C ASP A 32 -21.00 -36.73 -12.21
N ALA A 33 -21.96 -36.14 -12.91
CA ALA A 33 -21.78 -35.00 -13.79
C ALA A 33 -21.28 -33.77 -13.00
N GLY A 34 -20.00 -33.47 -13.16
CA GLY A 34 -19.41 -32.24 -12.63
C GLY A 34 -20.10 -31.01 -13.19
N ARG A 35 -20.71 -30.21 -12.31
CA ARG A 35 -21.15 -28.85 -12.60
C ARG A 35 -19.97 -28.07 -13.17
N GLN A 36 -20.05 -27.69 -14.43
CA GLN A 36 -19.10 -26.78 -15.08
C GLN A 36 -19.12 -25.43 -14.36
N VAL A 37 -17.94 -25.02 -13.85
CA VAL A 37 -17.72 -23.67 -13.38
C VAL A 37 -17.75 -22.73 -14.58
N PRO A 38 -18.56 -21.64 -14.56
CA PRO A 38 -18.63 -20.70 -15.67
C PRO A 38 -17.23 -20.08 -15.93
N ARG A 39 -16.81 -20.09 -17.19
CA ARG A 39 -15.58 -19.43 -17.63
C ARG A 39 -15.87 -17.92 -17.81
N GLY A 40 -15.57 -17.12 -16.78
CA GLY A 40 -15.45 -15.67 -16.92
C GLY A 40 -14.18 -15.32 -17.66
N ASP A 41 -14.25 -14.37 -18.56
CA ASP A 41 -13.21 -13.78 -19.42
C ASP A 41 -11.87 -14.52 -19.50
N ALA A 42 -11.62 -15.18 -20.64
CA ALA A 42 -10.38 -15.82 -21.08
C ALA A 42 -9.43 -16.35 -19.97
N GLY A 43 -9.74 -17.50 -19.35
CA GLY A 43 -8.71 -18.31 -18.66
C GLY A 43 -8.39 -17.94 -17.20
N ARG A 44 -8.99 -16.95 -16.58
CA ARG A 44 -8.74 -16.60 -15.16
C ARG A 44 -9.36 -17.65 -14.24
N ARG A 45 -8.52 -18.43 -13.56
CA ARG A 45 -8.97 -19.28 -12.43
C ARG A 45 -9.22 -18.38 -11.21
N VAL A 46 -10.50 -18.14 -10.91
CA VAL A 46 -10.91 -17.45 -9.68
C VAL A 46 -10.94 -18.45 -8.53
N PRO A 47 -10.31 -18.20 -7.37
CA PRO A 47 -10.35 -19.11 -6.22
C PRO A 47 -11.78 -19.35 -5.71
N ARG A 48 -12.00 -20.54 -5.11
CA ARG A 48 -13.26 -20.79 -4.40
C ARG A 48 -13.48 -19.75 -3.31
N GLY A 49 -14.71 -19.24 -3.20
CA GLY A 49 -15.07 -18.18 -2.24
C GLY A 49 -14.89 -16.76 -2.77
N VAL A 50 -14.34 -16.57 -3.99
CA VAL A 50 -14.31 -15.27 -4.67
C VAL A 50 -15.40 -15.23 -5.73
N THR A 51 -16.22 -14.18 -5.70
CA THR A 51 -17.20 -13.83 -6.73
C THR A 51 -16.78 -12.51 -7.36
N THR A 52 -16.62 -12.48 -8.69
CA THR A 52 -16.28 -11.25 -9.42
C THR A 52 -17.54 -10.62 -10.02
N GLY A 53 -17.48 -9.33 -10.39
CA GLY A 53 -18.58 -8.66 -11.09
C GLY A 53 -18.97 -9.33 -12.40
N GLY A 54 -18.08 -10.14 -13.01
CA GLY A 54 -18.34 -10.94 -14.19
C GLY A 54 -19.27 -12.13 -13.94
N ASP A 55 -19.26 -12.68 -12.73
CA ASP A 55 -20.00 -13.87 -12.34
C ASP A 55 -21.44 -13.56 -11.91
N VAL A 56 -21.77 -12.27 -11.71
CA VAL A 56 -23.05 -11.83 -11.15
C VAL A 56 -23.99 -11.42 -12.27
N THR A 57 -25.16 -12.09 -12.36
CA THR A 57 -26.18 -11.85 -13.39
C THR A 57 -27.39 -11.07 -12.90
N GLY A 58 -27.57 -10.93 -11.57
CA GLY A 58 -28.68 -10.22 -10.94
C GLY A 58 -28.29 -9.64 -9.59
N ASP A 59 -29.22 -8.96 -8.93
CA ASP A 59 -29.00 -8.41 -7.60
C ASP A 59 -28.78 -9.53 -6.56
N LEU A 60 -27.88 -9.29 -5.62
CA LEU A 60 -27.52 -10.25 -4.58
C LEU A 60 -27.88 -9.73 -3.19
N SER A 61 -28.37 -10.64 -2.34
CA SER A 61 -28.57 -10.40 -0.92
C SER A 61 -27.91 -11.50 -0.12
N VAL A 62 -27.06 -11.11 0.85
CA VAL A 62 -26.18 -12.01 1.62
C VAL A 62 -26.27 -11.66 3.09
N ASP A 63 -26.28 -12.66 3.95
CA ASP A 63 -26.19 -12.53 5.41
C ASP A 63 -24.81 -12.99 5.88
N CYS A 64 -24.30 -12.36 6.94
CA CYS A 64 -23.06 -12.75 7.62
C CYS A 64 -22.98 -12.13 9.03
N ASP A 65 -22.04 -12.60 9.85
CA ASP A 65 -21.75 -12.01 11.15
C ASP A 65 -21.02 -10.67 11.03
N VAL A 66 -20.03 -10.62 10.13
CA VAL A 66 -19.17 -9.44 9.92
C VAL A 66 -18.98 -9.19 8.44
N VAL A 67 -19.27 -7.98 7.99
CA VAL A 67 -18.88 -7.52 6.66
C VAL A 67 -17.68 -6.59 6.74
N VAL A 68 -16.64 -6.89 5.95
CA VAL A 68 -15.41 -6.10 5.85
C VAL A 68 -15.39 -5.38 4.50
N VAL A 69 -15.26 -4.06 4.51
CA VAL A 69 -15.21 -3.22 3.31
C VAL A 69 -13.77 -2.87 2.97
N GLY A 70 -13.24 -3.46 1.92
CA GLY A 70 -11.85 -3.36 1.48
C GLY A 70 -11.02 -4.58 1.87
N SER A 71 -10.18 -5.05 0.94
CA SER A 71 -9.31 -6.23 1.08
C SER A 71 -7.82 -5.88 1.22
N GLY A 72 -7.50 -4.63 1.54
CA GLY A 72 -6.13 -4.14 1.78
C GLY A 72 -5.53 -4.67 3.09
N ALA A 73 -4.40 -4.07 3.52
CA ALA A 73 -3.62 -4.49 4.68
C ALA A 73 -4.46 -4.74 5.95
N GLY A 74 -5.37 -3.83 6.28
CA GLY A 74 -6.20 -3.97 7.46
C GLY A 74 -7.39 -4.91 7.25
N GLY A 75 -8.13 -4.74 6.15
CA GLY A 75 -9.36 -5.51 5.91
C GLY A 75 -9.12 -7.00 5.70
N ALA A 76 -8.12 -7.37 4.90
CA ALA A 76 -7.77 -8.78 4.70
C ALA A 76 -7.24 -9.41 6.00
N THR A 77 -6.50 -8.65 6.82
CA THR A 77 -6.04 -9.10 8.14
C THR A 77 -7.23 -9.34 9.07
N MET A 78 -8.14 -8.37 9.19
CA MET A 78 -9.37 -8.52 9.99
C MET A 78 -10.18 -9.75 9.55
N ALA A 79 -10.40 -9.91 8.23
CA ALA A 79 -11.14 -11.04 7.70
C ALA A 79 -10.49 -12.39 8.05
N ALA A 80 -9.16 -12.49 7.93
CA ALA A 80 -8.44 -13.72 8.26
C ALA A 80 -8.46 -14.04 9.76
N GLU A 81 -8.26 -13.05 10.62
CA GLU A 81 -8.29 -13.24 12.08
C GLU A 81 -9.70 -13.60 12.58
N LEU A 82 -10.74 -12.98 12.04
CA LEU A 82 -12.13 -13.29 12.40
C LEU A 82 -12.57 -14.66 11.87
N ALA A 83 -12.25 -15.01 10.62
CA ALA A 83 -12.56 -16.31 10.05
C ALA A 83 -11.83 -17.44 10.78
N GLU A 84 -10.59 -17.22 11.27
CA GLU A 84 -9.85 -18.18 12.11
C GLU A 84 -10.57 -18.49 13.43
N ALA A 85 -11.31 -17.53 13.95
CA ALA A 85 -12.15 -17.68 15.15
C ALA A 85 -13.56 -18.22 14.84
N GLY A 86 -13.83 -18.68 13.61
CA GLY A 86 -15.11 -19.26 13.21
C GLY A 86 -16.23 -18.26 12.93
N VAL A 87 -15.90 -16.97 12.76
CA VAL A 87 -16.87 -15.92 12.41
C VAL A 87 -17.23 -16.02 10.94
N ASP A 88 -18.51 -15.92 10.57
CA ASP A 88 -18.94 -15.81 9.17
C ASP A 88 -18.62 -14.41 8.61
N VAL A 89 -17.65 -14.34 7.69
CA VAL A 89 -17.10 -13.09 7.17
C VAL A 89 -17.36 -12.93 5.68
N VAL A 90 -17.90 -11.77 5.32
CA VAL A 90 -17.97 -11.31 3.92
C VAL A 90 -17.00 -10.16 3.71
N VAL A 91 -16.15 -10.24 2.70
CA VAL A 91 -15.27 -9.16 2.25
C VAL A 91 -15.78 -8.57 0.95
N ILE A 92 -15.86 -7.24 0.85
CA ILE A 92 -16.24 -6.54 -0.37
C ILE A 92 -15.09 -5.67 -0.84
N GLU A 93 -14.63 -5.87 -2.07
CA GLU A 93 -13.54 -5.11 -2.69
C GLU A 93 -14.02 -4.38 -3.95
N GLU A 94 -13.72 -3.08 -4.03
CA GLU A 94 -14.10 -2.26 -5.19
C GLU A 94 -13.34 -2.65 -6.46
N GLY A 95 -12.08 -3.06 -6.31
CA GLY A 95 -11.24 -3.48 -7.43
C GLY A 95 -11.39 -4.94 -7.79
N GLY A 96 -10.84 -5.30 -8.96
CA GLY A 96 -10.88 -6.66 -9.49
C GLY A 96 -9.93 -7.63 -8.79
N TYR A 97 -10.22 -8.93 -8.96
CA TYR A 97 -9.29 -9.99 -8.62
C TYR A 97 -8.28 -10.19 -9.75
N HIS A 98 -7.00 -10.05 -9.46
CA HIS A 98 -5.90 -10.22 -10.41
C HIS A 98 -4.93 -11.28 -9.86
N PRO A 99 -4.89 -12.50 -10.42
CA PRO A 99 -3.97 -13.54 -9.98
C PRO A 99 -2.53 -13.16 -10.31
N THR A 100 -1.56 -13.68 -9.54
CA THR A 100 -0.14 -13.29 -9.64
C THR A 100 0.45 -13.46 -11.03
N GLU A 101 0.07 -14.51 -11.74
CA GLU A 101 0.50 -14.81 -13.12
C GLU A 101 -0.01 -13.79 -14.15
N SER A 102 -0.98 -12.94 -13.81
CA SER A 102 -1.47 -11.86 -14.67
C SER A 102 -0.64 -10.59 -14.60
N PHE A 103 0.26 -10.49 -13.61
CA PHE A 103 1.12 -9.32 -13.43
C PHE A 103 2.29 -9.33 -14.42
N THR A 104 2.61 -8.17 -14.95
CA THR A 104 3.66 -7.97 -15.94
C THR A 104 4.50 -6.74 -15.62
N ALA A 105 5.60 -6.56 -16.34
CA ALA A 105 6.42 -5.35 -16.25
C ALA A 105 5.78 -4.12 -16.92
N ASP A 106 4.62 -4.26 -17.59
CA ASP A 106 3.88 -3.14 -18.17
C ASP A 106 3.25 -2.28 -17.07
N SER A 107 3.97 -1.24 -16.67
CA SER A 107 3.52 -0.30 -15.64
C SER A 107 2.29 0.50 -16.06
N MET A 108 2.08 0.77 -17.36
CA MET A 108 0.87 1.47 -17.84
C MET A 108 -0.38 0.59 -17.70
N ARG A 109 -0.23 -0.71 -17.97
CA ARG A 109 -1.30 -1.67 -17.69
C ARG A 109 -1.57 -1.75 -16.19
N ALA A 110 -0.52 -1.85 -15.36
CA ALA A 110 -0.67 -1.88 -13.90
C ALA A 110 -1.38 -0.63 -13.36
N LEU A 111 -0.99 0.58 -13.80
CA LEU A 111 -1.65 1.82 -13.42
C LEU A 111 -3.14 1.80 -13.73
N ARG A 112 -3.54 1.33 -14.90
CA ARG A 112 -4.96 1.26 -15.32
C ARG A 112 -5.77 0.20 -14.57
N THR A 113 -5.16 -0.93 -14.17
CA THR A 113 -5.89 -2.09 -13.64
C THR A 113 -5.79 -2.27 -12.13
N LEU A 114 -4.68 -1.85 -11.51
CA LEU A 114 -4.39 -2.09 -10.10
C LEU A 114 -4.50 -0.84 -9.22
N TYR A 115 -4.46 0.34 -9.84
CA TYR A 115 -4.48 1.60 -9.12
C TYR A 115 -5.83 2.31 -9.25
N ARG A 116 -6.19 3.05 -8.22
CA ARG A 116 -7.30 4.00 -8.29
C ARG A 116 -6.91 5.15 -9.23
N ASP A 117 -7.85 5.54 -10.09
CA ASP A 117 -7.71 6.68 -11.02
C ASP A 117 -6.38 6.66 -11.82
N GLY A 118 -5.93 5.45 -12.20
CA GLY A 118 -4.68 5.28 -12.93
C GLY A 118 -3.42 5.70 -12.16
N GLY A 119 -3.47 5.75 -10.82
CA GLY A 119 -2.40 6.23 -9.96
C GLY A 119 -2.30 7.76 -9.89
N GLY A 120 -3.28 8.49 -10.45
CA GLY A 120 -3.28 9.95 -10.55
C GLY A 120 -4.08 10.68 -9.45
N GLY A 121 -4.16 10.14 -8.24
CA GLY A 121 -4.76 10.85 -7.10
C GLY A 121 -4.01 12.15 -6.80
N MET A 122 -4.74 13.22 -6.48
CA MET A 122 -4.15 14.52 -6.17
C MET A 122 -4.78 15.14 -4.92
N ALA A 123 -3.92 15.53 -3.98
CA ALA A 123 -4.30 16.41 -2.88
C ALA A 123 -4.08 17.87 -3.30
N VAL A 124 -5.18 18.61 -3.36
CA VAL A 124 -5.18 20.01 -3.77
C VAL A 124 -4.49 20.86 -2.71
N GLY A 125 -3.49 21.64 -3.13
CA GLY A 125 -2.69 22.48 -2.24
C GLY A 125 -1.67 23.34 -2.99
N ARG A 126 -0.71 23.91 -2.27
CA ARG A 126 0.43 24.63 -2.83
C ARG A 126 1.71 24.19 -2.11
N PRO A 127 2.51 23.29 -2.73
CA PRO A 127 2.22 22.57 -3.98
C PRO A 127 1.05 21.61 -3.85
N SER A 128 0.48 21.17 -4.97
CA SER A 128 -0.37 19.97 -4.98
C SER A 128 0.49 18.73 -4.75
N VAL A 129 -0.06 17.73 -4.08
CA VAL A 129 0.67 16.49 -3.79
C VAL A 129 0.02 15.34 -4.56
N LEU A 130 0.77 14.70 -5.45
CA LEU A 130 0.34 13.49 -6.12
C LEU A 130 0.33 12.32 -5.12
N PHE A 131 -0.68 11.46 -5.19
CA PHE A 131 -0.70 10.24 -4.40
C PHE A 131 -1.27 9.06 -5.19
N ALA A 132 -0.94 7.84 -4.78
CA ALA A 132 -1.44 6.63 -5.40
C ALA A 132 -2.03 5.68 -4.36
N GLU A 133 -3.15 5.04 -4.72
CA GLU A 133 -3.83 4.00 -3.96
C GLU A 133 -4.05 2.77 -4.84
N GLY A 134 -3.90 1.57 -4.26
CA GLY A 134 -4.30 0.33 -4.92
C GLY A 134 -5.83 0.18 -4.92
N ARG A 135 -6.40 -0.29 -6.05
CA ARG A 135 -7.79 -0.66 -6.23
C ARG A 135 -7.86 -2.03 -6.90
N CYS A 136 -7.63 -3.04 -6.11
CA CYS A 136 -7.66 -4.45 -6.50
C CYS A 136 -7.76 -5.32 -5.25
N VAL A 137 -8.10 -6.59 -5.38
CA VAL A 137 -8.03 -7.53 -4.25
C VAL A 137 -6.61 -7.56 -3.69
N GLY A 138 -6.47 -7.32 -2.39
CA GLY A 138 -5.21 -7.08 -1.69
C GLY A 138 -4.83 -5.60 -1.53
N GLY A 139 -5.57 -4.68 -2.17
CA GLY A 139 -5.40 -3.23 -2.04
C GLY A 139 -3.99 -2.75 -2.36
N SER A 140 -3.56 -1.68 -1.70
CA SER A 140 -2.22 -1.08 -1.90
C SER A 140 -1.05 -2.01 -1.58
N THR A 141 -1.26 -3.14 -0.89
CA THR A 141 -0.19 -4.13 -0.66
C THR A 141 0.26 -4.82 -1.95
N VAL A 142 -0.59 -4.86 -2.98
CA VAL A 142 -0.27 -5.44 -4.30
C VAL A 142 0.70 -4.55 -5.07
N VAL A 143 0.64 -3.23 -4.87
CA VAL A 143 1.37 -2.23 -5.65
C VAL A 143 2.45 -1.47 -4.87
N ASN A 144 2.64 -1.79 -3.59
CA ASN A 144 3.69 -1.19 -2.76
C ASN A 144 5.07 -1.87 -2.93
N GLY A 145 6.10 -1.30 -2.32
CA GLY A 145 7.46 -1.85 -2.31
C GLY A 145 7.65 -3.06 -1.39
N GLY A 146 6.67 -3.45 -0.58
CA GLY A 146 6.76 -4.56 0.37
C GLY A 146 7.60 -4.29 1.62
N MET A 147 8.09 -3.08 1.83
CA MET A 147 8.83 -2.73 3.05
C MET A 147 7.96 -2.87 4.29
N SER A 148 8.49 -3.51 5.30
CA SER A 148 7.80 -3.86 6.52
C SER A 148 8.65 -3.48 7.73
N TRP A 149 8.17 -2.50 8.49
CA TRP A 149 8.86 -1.92 9.62
C TRP A 149 7.88 -1.69 10.75
N ARG A 150 8.26 -2.09 11.96
CA ARG A 150 7.51 -1.79 13.17
C ARG A 150 7.42 -0.29 13.40
N THR A 151 6.32 0.17 13.96
CA THR A 151 6.20 1.56 14.41
C THR A 151 7.34 1.90 15.36
N PRO A 152 8.05 3.02 15.18
CA PRO A 152 9.11 3.41 16.12
C PRO A 152 8.56 3.60 17.54
N ALA A 153 9.29 3.12 18.57
CA ALA A 153 8.89 3.18 19.98
C ALA A 153 8.42 4.58 20.40
N ARG A 154 9.16 5.63 20.03
CA ARG A 154 8.78 7.04 20.29
C ARG A 154 7.41 7.43 19.75
N VAL A 155 6.94 6.79 18.67
CA VAL A 155 5.61 7.05 18.09
C VAL A 155 4.54 6.35 18.90
N LEU A 156 4.78 5.11 19.32
CA LEU A 156 3.89 4.35 20.19
C LEU A 156 3.75 5.04 21.55
N GLU A 157 4.86 5.51 22.13
CA GLU A 157 4.88 6.31 23.37
C GLU A 157 4.04 7.59 23.22
N ARG A 158 4.21 8.32 22.12
CA ARG A 158 3.41 9.51 21.83
C ARG A 158 1.93 9.17 21.75
N TRP A 159 1.53 8.10 21.05
CA TRP A 159 0.13 7.68 20.98
C TRP A 159 -0.45 7.32 22.33
N SER A 160 0.34 6.60 23.17
CA SER A 160 -0.04 6.29 24.54
C SER A 160 -0.21 7.57 25.39
N ALA A 161 0.70 8.54 25.26
CA ALA A 161 0.63 9.83 25.94
C ALA A 161 -0.57 10.69 25.47
N GLU A 162 -1.01 10.52 24.22
CA GLU A 162 -2.23 11.12 23.67
C GLU A 162 -3.51 10.40 24.14
N GLY A 163 -3.40 9.35 24.95
CA GLY A 163 -4.50 8.61 25.56
C GLY A 163 -5.02 7.45 24.71
N VAL A 164 -4.28 6.97 23.72
CA VAL A 164 -4.63 5.75 22.99
C VAL A 164 -4.21 4.53 23.82
N LEU A 165 -5.16 3.65 24.09
CA LEU A 165 -4.96 2.49 24.97
C LEU A 165 -4.29 1.31 24.22
N ALA A 166 -3.49 0.54 24.94
CA ALA A 166 -2.87 -0.71 24.48
C ALA A 166 -2.11 -0.57 23.15
N VAL A 167 -1.35 0.54 23.01
CA VAL A 167 -0.48 0.80 21.84
C VAL A 167 0.98 0.99 22.26
N GLY A 168 1.31 0.78 23.53
CA GLY A 168 2.71 0.76 23.98
C GLY A 168 3.52 -0.31 23.27
N GLU A 169 4.85 -0.17 23.32
CA GLU A 169 5.76 -1.12 22.64
C GLU A 169 5.50 -2.56 23.08
N ARG A 170 5.36 -2.81 24.40
CA ARG A 170 5.04 -4.14 24.94
C ARG A 170 3.67 -4.66 24.53
N ASP A 171 2.67 -3.77 24.41
CA ASP A 171 1.33 -4.14 24.00
C ASP A 171 1.29 -4.56 22.52
N MET A 172 2.09 -3.89 21.68
CA MET A 172 2.12 -4.12 20.24
C MET A 172 3.09 -5.23 19.81
N GLU A 173 4.08 -5.58 20.65
CA GLU A 173 5.09 -6.59 20.34
C GLU A 173 4.50 -7.90 19.79
N PRO A 174 3.54 -8.58 20.45
CA PRO A 174 3.01 -9.85 19.98
C PRO A 174 2.28 -9.73 18.63
N TYR A 175 1.73 -8.55 18.32
CA TYR A 175 1.06 -8.31 17.05
C TYR A 175 2.05 -8.01 15.92
N PHE A 176 3.18 -7.35 16.21
CA PHE A 176 4.25 -7.19 15.25
C PHE A 176 4.91 -8.53 14.93
N GLU A 177 5.26 -9.35 15.92
CA GLU A 177 5.82 -10.69 15.71
C GLU A 177 4.87 -11.58 14.86
N ARG A 178 3.57 -11.56 15.18
CA ARG A 178 2.57 -12.30 14.42
C ARG A 178 2.45 -11.77 12.99
N ALA A 179 2.49 -10.46 12.77
CA ALA A 179 2.47 -9.84 11.44
C ALA A 179 3.71 -10.24 10.63
N GLU A 180 4.89 -10.13 11.22
CA GLU A 180 6.16 -10.51 10.60
C GLU A 180 6.17 -12.00 10.19
N SER A 181 5.76 -12.89 11.09
CA SER A 181 5.65 -14.33 10.82
C SER A 181 4.66 -14.63 9.69
N ARG A 182 3.45 -14.04 9.73
CA ARG A 182 2.39 -14.30 8.75
C ARG A 182 2.72 -13.77 7.35
N HIS A 183 3.50 -12.71 7.27
CA HIS A 183 3.88 -12.06 6.02
C HIS A 183 5.33 -12.29 5.62
N SER A 184 6.03 -13.25 6.27
CA SER A 184 7.41 -13.61 5.96
C SER A 184 8.32 -12.38 5.91
N VAL A 185 8.26 -11.53 6.94
CA VAL A 185 9.09 -10.33 7.01
C VAL A 185 10.53 -10.70 7.32
N GLY A 186 11.43 -10.39 6.41
CA GLY A 186 12.85 -10.68 6.53
C GLY A 186 13.71 -9.65 5.82
N LEU A 187 15.01 -9.80 5.91
CA LEU A 187 15.96 -8.99 5.17
C LEU A 187 15.94 -9.34 3.69
N GLN A 188 16.28 -8.37 2.87
CA GLN A 188 16.45 -8.57 1.43
C GLN A 188 17.63 -9.49 1.15
N ASP A 189 17.44 -10.43 0.24
CA ASP A 189 18.51 -11.27 -0.28
C ASP A 189 19.57 -10.39 -0.97
N PRO A 190 20.83 -10.42 -0.53
CA PRO A 190 21.90 -9.59 -1.10
C PRO A 190 22.08 -9.75 -2.62
N GLU A 191 21.85 -10.94 -3.17
CA GLU A 191 21.98 -11.19 -4.61
C GLU A 191 20.93 -10.47 -5.47
N THR A 192 19.86 -9.98 -4.84
CA THR A 192 18.77 -9.27 -5.52
C THR A 192 18.85 -7.76 -5.38
N ILE A 193 19.89 -7.23 -4.71
CA ILE A 193 20.07 -5.79 -4.52
C ILE A 193 20.51 -5.12 -5.82
N GLY A 194 19.81 -4.06 -6.22
CA GLY A 194 20.12 -3.29 -7.42
C GLY A 194 21.26 -2.29 -7.22
N ARG A 195 21.95 -1.95 -8.31
CA ARG A 195 23.09 -1.02 -8.30
C ARG A 195 22.71 0.39 -7.82
N ASP A 196 21.49 0.84 -8.07
CA ASP A 196 20.95 2.13 -7.60
C ASP A 196 20.97 2.23 -6.07
N SER A 197 20.53 1.16 -5.40
CA SER A 197 20.51 1.07 -3.95
C SER A 197 21.93 0.95 -3.36
N GLU A 198 22.83 0.22 -4.03
CA GLU A 198 24.24 0.11 -3.63
C GLU A 198 24.96 1.47 -3.75
N LEU A 199 24.69 2.25 -4.79
CA LEU A 199 25.28 3.59 -4.94
C LEU A 199 24.82 4.53 -3.82
N LEU A 200 23.52 4.57 -3.50
CA LEU A 200 23.03 5.40 -2.40
C LEU A 200 23.66 4.98 -1.07
N LYS A 201 23.76 3.66 -0.80
CA LYS A 201 24.41 3.11 0.39
C LYS A 201 25.87 3.53 0.46
N ALA A 202 26.64 3.32 -0.62
CA ALA A 202 28.07 3.65 -0.65
C ALA A 202 28.30 5.14 -0.40
N GLY A 203 27.51 6.02 -1.01
CA GLY A 203 27.61 7.46 -0.81
C GLY A 203 27.25 7.90 0.60
N ALA A 204 26.22 7.31 1.21
CA ALA A 204 25.84 7.59 2.59
C ALA A 204 26.92 7.08 3.58
N GLN A 205 27.46 5.87 3.37
CA GLN A 205 28.55 5.32 4.19
C GLN A 205 29.84 6.12 4.07
N ALA A 206 30.20 6.63 2.88
CA ALA A 206 31.33 7.53 2.69
C ALA A 206 31.19 8.86 3.47
N ARG A 207 29.96 9.20 3.89
CA ARG A 207 29.65 10.33 4.76
C ARG A 207 29.57 9.96 6.25
N GLY A 208 29.78 8.71 6.60
CA GLY A 208 29.65 8.20 7.96
C GLY A 208 28.20 8.01 8.44
N TRP A 209 27.21 7.98 7.51
CA TRP A 209 25.80 7.90 7.89
C TRP A 209 25.32 6.47 8.08
N ALA A 210 24.39 6.29 9.02
CA ALA A 210 23.77 5.02 9.32
C ALA A 210 22.86 4.56 8.16
N VAL A 211 23.17 3.39 7.60
CA VAL A 211 22.42 2.75 6.52
C VAL A 211 22.03 1.34 6.96
N VAL A 212 20.76 0.99 6.76
CA VAL A 212 20.25 -0.34 7.09
C VAL A 212 19.62 -1.00 5.88
N PRO A 213 19.75 -2.34 5.73
CA PRO A 213 19.00 -3.09 4.74
C PRO A 213 17.51 -3.05 5.10
N ASN A 214 16.65 -2.95 4.08
CA ASN A 214 15.22 -2.95 4.31
C ASN A 214 14.73 -4.33 4.76
N ARG A 215 13.85 -4.35 5.75
CA ARG A 215 12.99 -5.49 6.05
C ARG A 215 11.78 -5.46 5.12
N ARG A 216 11.40 -6.62 4.61
CA ARG A 216 10.37 -6.72 3.57
C ARG A 216 9.48 -7.92 3.78
N SER A 217 8.19 -7.75 3.50
CA SER A 217 7.23 -8.85 3.36
C SER A 217 7.50 -9.57 2.04
N GLN A 218 8.37 -10.60 2.08
CA GLN A 218 8.79 -11.32 0.89
C GLN A 218 9.27 -12.74 1.22
N LEU A 219 9.17 -13.61 0.23
CA LEU A 219 9.71 -14.98 0.28
C LEU A 219 10.25 -15.34 -1.11
N HIS A 220 11.54 -15.69 -1.18
CA HIS A 220 12.22 -16.06 -2.44
C HIS A 220 12.09 -14.99 -3.54
N CYS A 221 12.47 -13.75 -3.24
CA CYS A 221 12.44 -12.66 -4.21
C CYS A 221 13.36 -12.94 -5.40
N ALA A 222 12.83 -12.83 -6.61
CA ALA A 222 13.60 -13.03 -7.84
C ALA A 222 14.24 -11.74 -8.40
N GLY A 223 14.20 -10.63 -7.66
CA GLY A 223 14.80 -9.36 -8.07
C GLY A 223 14.21 -8.73 -9.34
N THR A 224 12.93 -9.03 -9.67
CA THR A 224 12.30 -8.57 -10.92
C THR A 224 11.94 -7.08 -10.94
N ASN A 225 12.03 -6.41 -9.79
CA ASN A 225 11.63 -5.01 -9.59
C ASN A 225 10.18 -4.64 -9.99
N ASN A 226 9.30 -5.62 -10.11
CA ASN A 226 7.89 -5.39 -10.46
C ASN A 226 7.01 -5.09 -9.25
N CYS A 227 7.58 -4.66 -8.11
CA CYS A 227 6.81 -4.46 -6.88
C CYS A 227 5.61 -3.53 -7.07
N SER A 228 5.78 -2.41 -7.78
CA SER A 228 4.74 -1.44 -8.05
C SER A 228 3.76 -1.83 -9.17
N SER A 229 4.08 -2.85 -9.95
CA SER A 229 3.21 -3.36 -11.04
C SER A 229 2.53 -4.69 -10.70
N GLY A 230 2.63 -5.13 -9.44
CA GLY A 230 2.26 -6.47 -9.00
C GLY A 230 3.43 -7.46 -9.15
N CYS A 231 3.62 -8.33 -8.17
CA CYS A 231 4.71 -9.30 -8.18
C CYS A 231 4.29 -10.57 -8.91
N PRO A 232 4.84 -10.87 -10.12
CA PRO A 232 4.37 -11.99 -10.94
C PRO A 232 4.73 -13.37 -10.35
N THR A 233 5.71 -13.42 -9.44
CA THR A 233 6.14 -14.67 -8.78
C THR A 233 5.42 -14.91 -7.44
N GLY A 234 4.62 -13.94 -6.96
CA GLY A 234 4.03 -14.02 -5.62
C GLY A 234 5.06 -13.89 -4.47
N ALA A 235 6.33 -13.64 -4.77
CA ALA A 235 7.41 -13.48 -3.79
C ALA A 235 7.15 -12.31 -2.83
N LYS A 236 6.58 -11.19 -3.31
CA LYS A 236 6.08 -10.14 -2.44
C LYS A 236 4.81 -10.63 -1.73
N ARG A 237 4.86 -10.70 -0.41
CA ARG A 237 3.82 -11.25 0.46
C ARG A 237 2.70 -10.22 0.70
N SER A 238 2.05 -9.79 -0.40
CA SER A 238 0.86 -8.92 -0.35
C SER A 238 -0.34 -9.65 0.24
N MET A 239 -1.40 -8.93 0.61
CA MET A 239 -2.64 -9.53 1.10
C MET A 239 -3.26 -10.50 0.11
N LEU A 240 -3.07 -10.27 -1.21
CA LEU A 240 -3.55 -11.17 -2.27
C LEU A 240 -3.01 -12.61 -2.13
N VAL A 241 -1.79 -12.78 -1.63
CA VAL A 241 -1.12 -14.09 -1.51
C VAL A 241 -0.93 -14.55 -0.06
N THR A 242 -1.43 -13.80 0.92
CA THR A 242 -1.33 -14.12 2.34
C THR A 242 -2.70 -14.17 3.02
N SER A 243 -3.16 -13.03 3.56
CA SER A 243 -4.38 -12.98 4.38
C SER A 243 -5.66 -13.26 3.59
N VAL A 244 -5.76 -12.86 2.31
CA VAL A 244 -6.95 -13.16 1.49
C VAL A 244 -7.13 -14.65 1.29
N PRO A 245 -6.16 -15.43 0.75
CA PRO A 245 -6.34 -16.87 0.59
C PRO A 245 -6.52 -17.60 1.92
N ARG A 246 -5.93 -17.11 3.01
CA ARG A 246 -6.16 -17.66 4.35
C ARG A 246 -7.60 -17.44 4.81
N ALA A 247 -8.16 -16.24 4.66
CA ALA A 247 -9.56 -15.97 5.01
C ALA A 247 -10.52 -16.87 4.20
N LEU A 248 -10.27 -17.00 2.89
CA LEU A 248 -11.06 -17.85 1.99
C LEU A 248 -10.99 -19.33 2.38
N ALA A 249 -9.80 -19.83 2.72
CA ALA A 249 -9.62 -21.23 3.18
C ALA A 249 -10.36 -21.51 4.50
N LEU A 250 -10.61 -20.49 5.30
CA LEU A 250 -11.36 -20.53 6.55
C LEU A 250 -12.86 -20.22 6.37
N GLY A 251 -13.36 -20.17 5.12
CA GLY A 251 -14.77 -20.02 4.80
C GLY A 251 -15.25 -18.60 4.53
N ALA A 252 -14.39 -17.58 4.61
CA ALA A 252 -14.78 -16.22 4.23
C ALA A 252 -15.17 -16.16 2.75
N ARG A 253 -16.10 -15.25 2.41
CA ARG A 253 -16.56 -14.97 1.05
C ARG A 253 -16.07 -13.61 0.60
N LEU A 254 -15.58 -13.48 -0.64
CA LEU A 254 -15.08 -12.23 -1.19
C LEU A 254 -15.84 -11.86 -2.46
N TYR A 255 -16.37 -10.65 -2.49
CA TYR A 255 -17.01 -10.03 -3.66
C TYR A 255 -16.09 -8.96 -4.22
N ALA A 256 -15.48 -9.22 -5.38
CA ALA A 256 -14.61 -8.29 -6.10
C ALA A 256 -15.40 -7.52 -7.16
N ASP A 257 -14.83 -6.43 -7.69
CA ASP A 257 -15.48 -5.50 -8.61
C ASP A 257 -16.76 -4.90 -8.03
N CYS A 258 -16.87 -4.79 -6.71
CA CYS A 258 -18.07 -4.32 -6.02
C CYS A 258 -17.74 -3.14 -5.11
N ARG A 259 -18.28 -1.98 -5.44
CA ARG A 259 -18.15 -0.77 -4.63
C ARG A 259 -19.26 -0.68 -3.59
N VAL A 260 -18.88 -0.48 -2.33
CA VAL A 260 -19.83 -0.17 -1.26
C VAL A 260 -20.23 1.30 -1.34
N ASP A 261 -21.52 1.53 -1.50
CA ASP A 261 -22.09 2.87 -1.59
C ASP A 261 -22.42 3.45 -0.22
N ARG A 262 -22.97 2.61 0.70
CA ARG A 262 -23.46 3.05 2.01
C ARG A 262 -23.44 1.94 3.05
N ILE A 263 -23.18 2.32 4.30
CA ILE A 263 -23.43 1.50 5.50
C ILE A 263 -24.89 1.72 5.91
N THR A 264 -25.66 0.65 6.05
CA THR A 264 -27.05 0.70 6.49
C THR A 264 -27.16 0.66 8.02
N ARG A 265 -28.16 1.35 8.58
CA ARG A 265 -28.33 1.47 10.03
C ARG A 265 -29.80 1.49 10.45
N ALA A 266 -30.07 0.95 11.64
CA ALA A 266 -31.29 1.16 12.40
C ALA A 266 -30.94 1.96 13.67
N GLY A 267 -31.29 3.24 13.70
CA GLY A 267 -30.89 4.14 14.76
C GLY A 267 -29.36 4.29 14.86
N ARG A 268 -28.78 3.89 16.00
CA ARG A 268 -27.34 3.92 16.26
C ARG A 268 -26.62 2.59 15.91
N ALA A 269 -27.33 1.55 15.52
CA ALA A 269 -26.75 0.25 15.19
C ALA A 269 -26.61 0.10 13.67
N VAL A 270 -25.50 -0.50 13.21
CA VAL A 270 -25.37 -0.92 11.82
C VAL A 270 -26.27 -2.13 11.56
N THR A 271 -26.75 -2.26 10.32
CA THR A 271 -27.51 -3.44 9.84
C THR A 271 -26.86 -4.09 8.64
N GLY A 272 -25.75 -3.52 8.14
CA GLY A 272 -25.01 -4.04 7.00
C GLY A 272 -24.51 -2.96 6.06
N VAL A 273 -24.38 -3.31 4.79
CA VAL A 273 -23.96 -2.40 3.72
C VAL A 273 -24.73 -2.63 2.44
N THR A 274 -24.80 -1.60 1.59
CA THR A 274 -25.25 -1.72 0.19
C THR A 274 -24.14 -1.28 -0.74
N GLY A 275 -24.03 -1.94 -1.90
CA GLY A 275 -23.03 -1.68 -2.91
C GLY A 275 -23.50 -2.04 -4.31
N ARG A 276 -22.62 -1.81 -5.29
CA ARG A 276 -22.86 -2.14 -6.69
C ARG A 276 -21.65 -2.77 -7.32
N PHE A 277 -21.90 -3.80 -8.10
CA PHE A 277 -20.91 -4.35 -9.01
C PHE A 277 -20.67 -3.39 -10.19
N ALA A 278 -19.51 -3.53 -10.82
CA ALA A 278 -19.12 -2.67 -11.94
C ALA A 278 -20.11 -2.68 -13.12
N ARG A 279 -20.90 -3.77 -13.27
CA ARG A 279 -21.95 -3.92 -14.29
C ARG A 279 -23.33 -3.42 -13.85
N GLY A 280 -23.43 -2.85 -12.66
CA GLY A 280 -24.66 -2.20 -12.15
C GLY A 280 -25.51 -3.03 -11.20
N GLN A 281 -25.29 -4.35 -11.07
CA GLN A 281 -26.05 -5.21 -10.14
C GLN A 281 -25.84 -4.74 -8.69
N ALA A 282 -26.91 -4.73 -7.91
CA ALA A 282 -26.85 -4.36 -6.51
C ALA A 282 -26.35 -5.53 -5.63
N LEU A 283 -25.58 -5.18 -4.58
CA LEU A 283 -25.24 -6.08 -3.49
C LEU A 283 -25.79 -5.50 -2.18
N THR A 284 -26.57 -6.30 -1.46
CA THR A 284 -26.98 -6.00 -0.10
C THR A 284 -26.38 -7.05 0.84
N VAL A 285 -25.58 -6.63 1.80
CA VAL A 285 -25.06 -7.53 2.84
C VAL A 285 -25.65 -7.10 4.18
N ARG A 286 -26.40 -8.00 4.82
CA ARG A 286 -26.92 -7.82 6.18
C ARG A 286 -25.90 -8.38 7.16
N ALA A 287 -25.48 -7.54 8.10
CA ALA A 287 -24.52 -7.90 9.13
C ALA A 287 -24.68 -7.01 10.37
N PRO A 288 -24.66 -7.58 11.59
CA PRO A 288 -24.66 -6.79 12.82
C PRO A 288 -23.34 -6.06 13.08
N THR A 289 -22.28 -6.42 12.35
CA THR A 289 -20.96 -5.77 12.45
C THR A 289 -20.42 -5.40 11.07
N VAL A 290 -19.96 -4.17 10.95
CA VAL A 290 -19.32 -3.63 9.74
C VAL A 290 -17.92 -3.13 10.08
N VAL A 291 -16.91 -3.63 9.37
CA VAL A 291 -15.53 -3.15 9.45
C VAL A 291 -15.19 -2.39 8.18
N VAL A 292 -14.88 -1.11 8.28
CA VAL A 292 -14.47 -0.28 7.16
C VAL A 292 -12.94 -0.26 7.09
N ALA A 293 -12.39 -0.74 5.99
CA ALA A 293 -10.95 -0.83 5.72
C ALA A 293 -10.63 -0.38 4.28
N ALA A 294 -11.32 0.70 3.84
CA ALA A 294 -11.26 1.19 2.47
C ALA A 294 -10.09 2.17 2.20
N GLY A 295 -9.14 2.28 3.15
CA GLY A 295 -7.98 3.17 3.08
C GLY A 295 -8.28 4.60 3.55
N ALA A 296 -7.21 5.38 3.78
CA ALA A 296 -7.30 6.68 4.44
C ALA A 296 -8.12 7.75 3.68
N ILE A 297 -8.38 7.54 2.40
CA ILE A 297 -9.22 8.46 1.62
C ILE A 297 -10.67 7.94 1.52
N GLN A 298 -10.87 6.66 1.22
CA GLN A 298 -12.21 6.14 0.98
C GLN A 298 -12.97 5.82 2.28
N THR A 299 -12.26 5.47 3.37
CA THR A 299 -12.87 5.23 4.68
C THR A 299 -13.63 6.45 5.20
N PRO A 300 -13.04 7.65 5.38
CA PRO A 300 -13.79 8.80 5.83
C PRO A 300 -14.87 9.22 4.83
N ALA A 301 -14.66 9.03 3.54
CA ALA A 301 -15.65 9.32 2.51
C ALA A 301 -16.88 8.41 2.63
N LEU A 302 -16.70 7.10 2.86
CA LEU A 302 -17.78 6.15 3.06
C LEU A 302 -18.53 6.43 4.38
N LEU A 303 -17.81 6.66 5.48
CA LEU A 303 -18.40 7.00 6.76
C LEU A 303 -19.28 8.27 6.66
N ALA A 304 -18.78 9.31 5.99
CA ALA A 304 -19.53 10.56 5.80
C ALA A 304 -20.79 10.34 4.93
N ARG A 305 -20.70 9.60 3.81
CA ARG A 305 -21.86 9.26 2.96
C ARG A 305 -22.91 8.45 3.73
N SER A 306 -22.47 7.65 4.70
CA SER A 306 -23.33 6.83 5.54
C SER A 306 -23.91 7.58 6.75
N GLY A 307 -23.68 8.91 6.83
CA GLY A 307 -24.23 9.75 7.87
C GLY A 307 -23.52 9.65 9.21
N VAL A 308 -22.30 9.13 9.27
CA VAL A 308 -21.44 9.22 10.47
C VAL A 308 -20.99 10.68 10.61
N ARG A 309 -21.20 11.24 11.80
CA ARG A 309 -20.87 12.63 12.11
C ARG A 309 -19.82 12.68 13.21
N SER A 310 -18.67 13.27 12.92
CA SER A 310 -17.62 13.59 13.87
C SER A 310 -16.89 14.84 13.39
N GLY A 311 -16.54 15.72 14.32
CA GLY A 311 -15.73 16.90 14.04
C GLY A 311 -14.31 16.56 13.51
N GLN A 312 -13.87 15.31 13.68
CA GLN A 312 -12.55 14.83 13.26
C GLN A 312 -12.58 14.02 11.95
N LEU A 313 -13.75 13.59 11.49
CA LEU A 313 -13.88 12.76 10.29
C LEU A 313 -13.32 13.47 9.05
N GLY A 314 -12.42 12.80 8.36
CA GLY A 314 -11.73 13.32 7.18
C GLY A 314 -10.69 14.39 7.45
N ARG A 315 -10.37 14.73 8.73
CA ARG A 315 -9.30 15.64 9.12
C ARG A 315 -8.01 14.89 9.43
N ASN A 316 -6.95 15.62 9.68
CA ASN A 316 -5.64 15.11 10.13
C ASN A 316 -4.97 14.16 9.12
N LEU A 317 -5.27 14.30 7.83
CA LEU A 317 -4.58 13.52 6.81
C LEU A 317 -3.08 13.85 6.85
N ALA A 318 -2.27 12.83 7.15
CA ALA A 318 -0.83 12.85 7.02
C ALA A 318 -0.44 12.05 5.76
N LEU A 319 0.61 12.49 5.09
CA LEU A 319 0.98 11.97 3.78
C LEU A 319 2.37 11.34 3.74
N HIS A 320 3.28 11.64 4.69
CA HIS A 320 4.70 11.42 4.50
C HIS A 320 5.15 11.96 3.13
N PRO A 321 5.22 13.27 2.91
CA PRO A 321 5.57 13.83 1.62
C PRO A 321 6.98 13.38 1.21
N ASN A 322 7.09 13.01 -0.06
CA ASN A 322 8.32 12.57 -0.70
C ASN A 322 8.64 13.48 -1.87
N THR A 323 9.92 13.48 -2.25
CA THR A 323 10.38 14.10 -3.49
C THR A 323 11.53 13.29 -4.07
N THR A 324 11.90 13.53 -5.34
CA THR A 324 12.88 12.70 -6.06
C THR A 324 13.98 13.54 -6.66
N VAL A 325 15.23 13.25 -6.29
CA VAL A 325 16.44 13.69 -6.98
C VAL A 325 16.78 12.66 -8.06
N VAL A 326 17.10 13.11 -9.26
CA VAL A 326 17.60 12.27 -10.36
C VAL A 326 19.09 12.54 -10.53
N ALA A 327 19.92 11.55 -10.22
CA ALA A 327 21.38 11.65 -10.32
C ALA A 327 21.90 10.82 -11.49
N PHE A 328 22.81 11.40 -12.26
CA PHE A 328 23.43 10.80 -13.46
C PHE A 328 24.84 10.32 -13.15
N PHE A 329 25.15 9.12 -13.63
CA PHE A 329 26.46 8.48 -13.48
C PHE A 329 27.08 8.19 -14.84
N ASP A 330 28.41 8.04 -14.90
CA ASP A 330 29.10 7.63 -16.12
C ASP A 330 28.98 6.12 -16.39
N SER A 331 28.93 5.32 -15.32
CA SER A 331 28.72 3.89 -15.41
C SER A 331 27.23 3.52 -15.52
N GLU A 332 26.94 2.35 -16.08
CA GLU A 332 25.60 1.80 -16.06
C GLU A 332 25.14 1.49 -14.64
N VAL A 333 23.92 1.87 -14.35
CA VAL A 333 23.22 1.62 -13.07
C VAL A 333 22.16 0.53 -13.28
N THR A 334 21.46 0.56 -14.43
CA THR A 334 20.35 -0.36 -14.73
C THR A 334 19.37 -0.51 -13.56
N GLY A 335 18.94 0.63 -12.99
CA GLY A 335 18.14 0.70 -11.78
C GLY A 335 16.85 -0.13 -11.79
N TRP A 336 16.37 -0.55 -12.97
CA TRP A 336 15.24 -1.48 -13.13
C TRP A 336 15.58 -2.96 -12.84
N GLN A 337 16.84 -3.30 -12.55
CA GLN A 337 17.27 -4.62 -12.09
C GLN A 337 17.37 -4.63 -10.56
N GLY A 338 17.07 -5.79 -9.97
CA GLY A 338 17.14 -5.96 -8.54
C GLY A 338 15.83 -5.67 -7.83
N VAL A 339 15.89 -5.52 -6.51
CA VAL A 339 14.72 -5.23 -5.69
C VAL A 339 14.52 -3.72 -5.56
N HIS A 340 13.27 -3.32 -5.51
CA HIS A 340 12.88 -1.94 -5.24
C HIS A 340 13.26 -1.52 -3.81
N GLN A 341 14.00 -0.41 -3.63
CA GLN A 341 14.33 0.20 -2.31
C GLN A 341 15.02 -0.79 -1.35
N ALA A 342 16.24 -1.25 -1.67
CA ALA A 342 16.93 -2.25 -0.85
C ALA A 342 17.47 -1.72 0.49
N PHE A 343 17.80 -0.43 0.58
CA PHE A 343 18.37 0.19 1.78
C PHE A 343 17.61 1.45 2.20
N GLN A 344 17.74 1.78 3.49
CA GLN A 344 17.33 3.06 4.08
C GLN A 344 18.50 3.73 4.76
N VAL A 345 18.72 5.02 4.47
CA VAL A 345 19.60 5.89 5.28
C VAL A 345 18.78 6.42 6.44
N ARG A 346 19.11 6.02 7.66
CA ARG A 346 18.34 6.29 8.89
C ARG A 346 18.95 7.34 9.79
N GLU A 347 20.12 7.85 9.45
CA GLU A 347 20.86 8.86 10.22
C GLU A 347 19.99 10.03 10.68
N PHE A 348 19.05 10.44 9.83
CA PHE A 348 18.24 11.65 10.04
C PHE A 348 16.81 11.38 10.52
N MET A 349 16.54 10.18 11.07
CA MET A 349 15.19 9.85 11.57
C MET A 349 14.76 10.75 12.75
N ALA A 350 15.69 11.26 13.54
CA ALA A 350 15.39 12.22 14.60
C ALA A 350 14.92 13.57 14.04
N GLU A 351 15.42 13.96 12.85
CA GLU A 351 14.98 15.13 12.10
C GLU A 351 13.64 14.87 11.34
N GLY A 352 13.10 13.64 11.40
CA GLY A 352 11.90 13.22 10.67
C GLY A 352 12.18 12.94 9.19
N LEU A 353 13.39 12.54 8.84
CA LEU A 353 13.81 12.21 7.47
C LEU A 353 14.31 10.78 7.36
N LEU A 354 13.95 10.16 6.25
CA LEU A 354 14.43 8.86 5.81
C LEU A 354 14.79 8.96 4.34
N LEU A 355 15.99 8.51 3.91
CA LEU A 355 16.38 8.55 2.51
C LEU A 355 16.40 7.14 1.93
N THR A 356 15.95 7.00 0.67
CA THR A 356 15.95 5.72 -0.04
C THR A 356 16.09 5.91 -1.55
N ALA A 357 16.72 4.95 -2.22
CA ALA A 357 16.64 4.84 -3.66
C ALA A 357 15.21 4.42 -4.06
N GLN A 358 14.72 4.90 -5.19
CA GLN A 358 13.29 4.75 -5.51
C GLN A 358 13.02 3.88 -6.73
N ASN A 359 13.96 3.75 -7.63
CA ASN A 359 13.86 2.96 -8.86
C ASN A 359 12.46 2.98 -9.49
N LEU A 360 12.13 4.10 -10.12
CA LEU A 360 10.82 4.32 -10.70
C LEU A 360 10.81 3.87 -12.17
N PRO A 361 9.81 3.09 -12.61
CA PRO A 361 9.63 2.80 -14.02
C PRO A 361 9.48 4.08 -14.85
N PRO A 362 9.92 4.10 -16.14
CA PRO A 362 9.90 5.30 -16.96
C PRO A 362 8.59 6.10 -16.96
N PRO A 363 7.39 5.49 -17.07
CA PRO A 363 6.14 6.25 -17.01
C PRO A 363 5.88 6.93 -15.66
N MET A 364 6.27 6.31 -14.55
CA MET A 364 6.13 6.89 -13.21
C MET A 364 7.16 8.00 -13.00
N LEU A 365 8.40 7.79 -13.45
CA LEU A 365 9.45 8.80 -13.38
C LEU A 365 9.05 10.05 -14.17
N ALA A 366 8.56 9.88 -15.41
CA ALA A 366 8.10 10.99 -16.25
C ALA A 366 6.98 11.82 -15.59
N GLY A 367 6.16 11.21 -14.73
CA GLY A 367 5.07 11.92 -14.03
C GLY A 367 5.50 12.74 -12.82
N ILE A 368 6.74 12.56 -12.32
CA ILE A 368 7.21 13.21 -11.07
C ILE A 368 8.49 14.03 -11.23
N VAL A 369 9.13 14.01 -12.39
CA VAL A 369 10.31 14.88 -12.64
C VAL A 369 9.87 16.21 -13.24
N PRO A 370 10.54 17.34 -12.90
CA PRO A 370 10.24 18.65 -13.46
C PRO A 370 10.89 18.83 -14.84
N ALA A 371 10.68 17.87 -15.75
CA ALA A 371 11.21 17.87 -17.11
C ALA A 371 10.09 17.52 -18.10
N TYR A 372 10.12 18.16 -19.28
CA TYR A 372 9.12 17.91 -20.34
C TYR A 372 9.75 18.10 -21.73
N GLY A 373 9.05 17.63 -22.76
CA GLY A 373 9.50 17.77 -24.14
C GLY A 373 10.87 17.10 -24.38
N ARG A 374 11.80 17.85 -24.98
CA ARG A 374 13.13 17.35 -25.31
C ARG A 374 13.95 16.98 -24.07
N GLU A 375 13.88 17.77 -23.01
CA GLU A 375 14.61 17.54 -21.75
C GLU A 375 14.20 16.19 -21.11
N LEU A 376 12.90 15.88 -21.11
CA LEU A 376 12.41 14.56 -20.66
C LEU A 376 12.92 13.44 -21.57
N GLY A 377 12.94 13.64 -22.90
CA GLY A 377 13.48 12.68 -23.85
C GLY A 377 14.96 12.38 -23.61
N GLU A 378 15.78 13.40 -23.36
CA GLU A 378 17.20 13.27 -23.02
C GLU A 378 17.39 12.53 -21.68
N LEU A 379 16.58 12.84 -20.67
CA LEU A 379 16.60 12.13 -19.39
C LEU A 379 16.29 10.63 -19.58
N MET A 380 15.26 10.32 -20.38
CA MET A 380 14.89 8.92 -20.65
C MET A 380 15.92 8.16 -21.48
N ALA A 381 16.67 8.84 -22.36
CA ALA A 381 17.79 8.23 -23.09
C ALA A 381 18.93 7.77 -22.15
N ASP A 382 19.13 8.51 -21.05
CA ASP A 382 20.13 8.19 -20.01
C ASP A 382 19.56 7.26 -18.90
N TYR A 383 18.35 6.72 -19.03
CA TYR A 383 17.64 5.98 -17.97
C TYR A 383 18.47 4.83 -17.34
N ASN A 384 19.30 4.16 -18.11
CA ASN A 384 20.18 3.10 -17.60
C ASN A 384 21.38 3.63 -16.78
N ARG A 385 21.58 4.95 -16.70
CA ARG A 385 22.70 5.58 -15.99
C ARG A 385 22.24 6.50 -14.88
N ILE A 386 20.96 6.44 -14.51
CA ILE A 386 20.43 7.29 -13.45
C ILE A 386 20.16 6.49 -12.16
N VAL A 387 20.29 7.18 -11.05
CA VAL A 387 19.73 6.81 -9.75
C VAL A 387 18.64 7.79 -9.41
N THR A 388 17.45 7.30 -9.11
CA THR A 388 16.41 8.09 -8.48
C THR A 388 16.39 7.80 -6.98
N ALA A 389 16.51 8.84 -6.17
CA ALA A 389 16.49 8.72 -4.71
C ALA A 389 15.87 9.97 -4.09
N GLY A 390 15.40 9.86 -2.87
CA GLY A 390 14.84 11.03 -2.21
C GLY A 390 14.46 10.80 -0.76
N PRO A 391 14.10 11.90 -0.07
CA PRO A 391 13.63 11.86 1.29
C PRO A 391 12.16 11.47 1.37
N LEU A 392 11.84 10.69 2.39
CA LEU A 392 10.52 10.61 3.00
C LEU A 392 10.53 11.49 4.24
N ALA A 393 9.65 12.49 4.29
CA ALA A 393 9.56 13.39 5.43
C ALA A 393 8.36 13.06 6.32
N THR A 394 8.56 13.06 7.63
CA THR A 394 7.47 13.02 8.60
C THR A 394 6.80 14.38 8.63
N ASP A 395 5.52 14.45 8.24
CA ASP A 395 4.76 15.69 8.14
C ASP A 395 3.91 15.99 9.38
N THR A 396 3.27 17.14 9.39
CA THR A 396 2.42 17.59 10.51
C THR A 396 0.95 17.15 10.40
N GLY A 397 0.57 16.41 9.32
CA GLY A 397 -0.78 15.87 9.17
C GLY A 397 -1.88 16.94 9.03
N THR A 398 -1.72 17.91 8.14
CA THR A 398 -2.64 19.04 7.97
C THR A 398 -3.71 18.83 6.90
N GLY A 399 -3.76 17.65 6.26
CA GLY A 399 -4.65 17.38 5.15
C GLY A 399 -6.09 17.09 5.57
N ARG A 400 -6.99 17.07 4.58
CA ARG A 400 -8.42 16.80 4.76
C ARG A 400 -9.00 16.06 3.56
N VAL A 401 -9.92 15.14 3.86
CA VAL A 401 -10.77 14.45 2.90
C VAL A 401 -12.20 14.94 3.07
N ARG A 402 -12.87 15.32 1.98
CA ARG A 402 -14.24 15.81 1.98
C ARG A 402 -15.03 15.26 0.80
N ASN A 403 -16.28 14.89 1.02
CA ASN A 403 -17.24 14.67 -0.06
C ASN A 403 -17.87 16.01 -0.42
N ILE A 404 -17.70 16.43 -1.66
CA ILE A 404 -18.26 17.66 -2.19
C ILE A 404 -19.38 17.30 -3.17
N PRO A 405 -20.62 17.80 -2.99
CA PRO A 405 -21.71 17.56 -3.94
C PRO A 405 -21.28 17.88 -5.38
N GLY A 406 -21.56 16.97 -6.31
CA GLY A 406 -21.20 17.09 -7.73
C GLY A 406 -19.73 16.81 -8.06
N LEU A 407 -18.79 16.91 -7.11
CA LEU A 407 -17.35 16.68 -7.33
C LEU A 407 -16.83 15.37 -6.70
N GLY A 408 -17.67 14.68 -5.89
CA GLY A 408 -17.26 13.47 -5.20
C GLY A 408 -16.26 13.70 -4.07
N THR A 409 -15.38 12.71 -3.84
CA THR A 409 -14.37 12.78 -2.77
C THR A 409 -13.19 13.62 -3.20
N GLN A 410 -12.92 14.70 -2.46
CA GLN A 410 -11.81 15.61 -2.71
C GLN A 410 -10.81 15.56 -1.55
N VAL A 411 -9.54 15.67 -1.87
CA VAL A 411 -8.42 15.66 -0.93
C VAL A 411 -7.74 17.02 -0.96
N PHE A 412 -7.50 17.58 0.23
CA PHE A 412 -6.81 18.86 0.41
C PHE A 412 -5.62 18.66 1.33
N TYR A 413 -4.50 19.26 0.98
CA TYR A 413 -3.30 19.20 1.80
C TYR A 413 -2.56 20.55 1.77
N ARG A 414 -2.01 20.94 2.91
CA ARG A 414 -1.17 22.12 3.01
C ARG A 414 0.22 21.72 3.50
N LEU A 415 1.20 21.78 2.62
CA LEU A 415 2.61 21.65 3.03
C LEU A 415 2.98 22.85 3.92
N THR A 416 3.30 22.59 5.18
CA THR A 416 3.72 23.64 6.11
C THR A 416 5.14 24.13 5.81
N ASP A 417 5.54 25.30 6.33
CA ASP A 417 6.90 25.77 6.12
C ASP A 417 7.96 24.87 6.77
N PRO A 418 7.76 24.34 7.99
CA PRO A 418 8.66 23.35 8.56
C PRO A 418 8.77 22.06 7.74
N ASP A 419 7.64 21.55 7.18
CA ASP A 419 7.67 20.34 6.35
C ASP A 419 8.37 20.59 5.02
N ALA A 420 8.18 21.77 4.41
CA ALA A 420 8.90 22.17 3.20
C ALA A 420 10.42 22.30 3.45
N ALA A 421 10.81 22.94 4.55
CA ALA A 421 12.22 23.05 4.94
C ALA A 421 12.84 21.66 5.17
N ARG A 422 12.09 20.74 5.79
CA ARG A 422 12.52 19.34 5.98
C ARG A 422 12.73 18.64 4.64
N LEU A 423 11.85 18.81 3.66
CA LEU A 423 12.02 18.26 2.31
C LEU A 423 13.26 18.82 1.61
N VAL A 424 13.48 20.14 1.66
CA VAL A 424 14.69 20.77 1.10
C VAL A 424 15.96 20.21 1.75
N ARG A 425 15.95 20.06 3.09
CA ARG A 425 17.05 19.42 3.82
C ARG A 425 17.29 17.99 3.36
N GLY A 426 16.21 17.21 3.17
CA GLY A 426 16.29 15.83 2.66
C GLY A 426 16.84 15.76 1.23
N VAL A 427 16.48 16.70 0.35
CA VAL A 427 17.06 16.83 -1.00
C VAL A 427 18.56 17.12 -0.93
N GLU A 428 18.98 18.03 -0.07
CA GLU A 428 20.40 18.32 0.16
C GLU A 428 21.18 17.09 0.59
N LEU A 429 20.69 16.37 1.61
CA LEU A 429 21.32 15.15 2.13
C LEU A 429 21.38 14.05 1.06
N THR A 430 20.29 13.84 0.33
CA THR A 430 20.25 12.86 -0.78
C THR A 430 21.29 13.22 -1.85
N GLY A 431 21.36 14.50 -2.23
CA GLY A 431 22.34 14.96 -3.20
C GLY A 431 23.79 14.80 -2.72
N GLN A 432 24.06 15.09 -1.45
CA GLN A 432 25.39 14.87 -0.85
C GLN A 432 25.81 13.39 -0.89
N ALA A 433 24.90 12.45 -0.59
CA ALA A 433 25.20 11.01 -0.68
C ALA A 433 25.48 10.59 -2.13
N LEU A 434 24.63 11.03 -3.07
CA LEU A 434 24.79 10.64 -4.48
C LEU A 434 26.05 11.24 -5.13
N PHE A 435 26.46 12.47 -4.77
CA PHE A 435 27.76 13.02 -5.19
C PHE A 435 28.93 12.24 -4.60
N ALA A 436 28.85 11.86 -3.32
CA ALA A 436 29.87 11.02 -2.68
C ALA A 436 29.95 9.61 -3.33
N ALA A 437 28.87 9.15 -3.96
CA ALA A 437 28.84 7.90 -4.73
C ALA A 437 29.34 8.07 -6.18
N GLY A 438 29.72 9.28 -6.62
CA GLY A 438 30.26 9.55 -7.96
C GLY A 438 29.24 10.07 -8.97
N ALA A 439 28.10 10.61 -8.54
CA ALA A 439 27.20 11.29 -9.47
C ALA A 439 27.86 12.51 -10.11
N ARG A 440 27.72 12.65 -11.43
CA ARG A 440 28.31 13.76 -12.21
C ARG A 440 27.39 14.98 -12.36
N ARG A 441 26.07 14.75 -12.26
CA ARG A 441 25.02 15.75 -12.45
C ARG A 441 23.76 15.32 -11.73
N MET A 442 22.94 16.26 -11.28
CA MET A 442 21.64 15.98 -10.68
C MET A 442 20.58 16.96 -11.16
N LEU A 443 19.35 16.46 -11.35
CA LEU A 443 18.14 17.27 -11.42
C LEU A 443 17.49 17.28 -10.04
N LEU A 444 17.10 18.45 -9.59
CA LEU A 444 16.43 18.65 -8.31
C LEU A 444 14.91 18.75 -8.53
N PRO A 445 14.08 18.36 -7.56
CA PRO A 445 12.63 18.34 -7.68
C PRO A 445 12.00 19.73 -7.48
N PHE A 446 12.55 20.74 -8.12
CA PHE A 446 12.09 22.11 -8.04
C PHE A 446 11.95 22.69 -9.44
N ASP A 447 10.75 23.15 -9.80
CA ASP A 447 10.48 23.73 -11.13
C ASP A 447 11.43 24.89 -11.41
N GLY A 448 12.07 24.85 -12.57
CA GLY A 448 13.03 25.86 -13.02
C GLY A 448 14.40 25.83 -12.34
N ALA A 449 14.66 24.84 -11.45
CA ALA A 449 16.00 24.71 -10.88
C ALA A 449 17.00 24.20 -11.93
N PRO A 450 18.21 24.82 -12.02
CA PRO A 450 19.24 24.30 -12.91
C PRO A 450 19.76 22.94 -12.42
N ALA A 451 20.26 22.12 -13.34
CA ALA A 451 21.01 20.93 -12.97
C ALA A 451 22.29 21.31 -12.23
N VAL A 452 22.57 20.59 -11.13
CA VAL A 452 23.78 20.80 -10.32
C VAL A 452 24.83 19.73 -10.64
N ARG A 453 26.12 20.12 -10.65
CA ARG A 453 27.25 19.25 -11.04
C ARG A 453 28.28 19.07 -9.93
N SER A 454 28.05 19.68 -8.77
CA SER A 454 28.96 19.54 -7.62
C SER A 454 28.22 19.75 -6.31
N PRO A 455 28.78 19.23 -5.19
CA PRO A 455 28.25 19.52 -3.85
C PRO A 455 28.24 21.03 -3.52
N GLY A 456 29.17 21.81 -4.10
CA GLY A 456 29.21 23.26 -3.95
C GLY A 456 28.04 23.94 -4.62
N GLU A 457 27.74 23.59 -5.88
CA GLU A 457 26.58 24.13 -6.61
C GLU A 457 25.26 23.76 -5.89
N LEU A 458 25.14 22.53 -5.40
CA LEU A 458 23.98 22.09 -4.62
C LEU A 458 23.78 22.98 -3.39
N ARG A 459 24.82 23.18 -2.58
CA ARG A 459 24.74 24.04 -1.39
C ARG A 459 24.40 25.48 -1.73
N ASN A 460 25.03 26.05 -2.75
CA ASN A 460 24.79 27.43 -3.18
C ASN A 460 23.35 27.63 -3.68
N LEU A 461 22.79 26.66 -4.40
CA LEU A 461 21.40 26.69 -4.83
C LEU A 461 20.43 26.65 -3.65
N LEU A 462 20.63 25.71 -2.72
CA LEU A 462 19.76 25.48 -1.58
C LEU A 462 19.95 26.48 -0.43
N ALA A 463 21.00 27.26 -0.44
CA ALA A 463 21.18 28.41 0.46
C ALA A 463 20.14 29.52 0.20
N ARG A 464 19.52 29.54 -0.98
CA ARG A 464 18.42 30.44 -1.31
C ARG A 464 17.08 29.81 -0.92
N PRO A 465 16.08 30.64 -0.54
CA PRO A 465 14.75 30.14 -0.28
C PRO A 465 14.15 29.40 -1.49
N VAL A 466 13.75 28.16 -1.31
CA VAL A 466 13.05 27.38 -2.34
C VAL A 466 11.55 27.63 -2.22
N PRO A 467 10.89 28.21 -3.24
CA PRO A 467 9.45 28.44 -3.20
C PRO A 467 8.68 27.11 -3.08
N LYS A 468 7.77 26.97 -2.13
CA LYS A 468 6.96 25.76 -1.99
C LYS A 468 6.22 25.38 -3.27
N ALA A 469 5.74 26.38 -4.02
CA ALA A 469 5.00 26.16 -5.26
C ALA A 469 5.82 25.50 -6.37
N SER A 470 7.16 25.58 -6.31
CA SER A 470 8.05 24.92 -7.28
C SER A 470 8.39 23.48 -6.91
N MET A 471 8.00 23.00 -5.72
CA MET A 471 8.36 21.67 -5.27
C MET A 471 7.50 20.59 -5.94
N GLN A 472 8.14 19.59 -6.53
CA GLN A 472 7.48 18.35 -7.00
C GLN A 472 7.34 17.39 -5.82
N VAL A 473 6.12 17.25 -5.31
CA VAL A 473 5.83 16.45 -4.11
C VAL A 473 4.83 15.36 -4.42
N TYR A 474 5.11 14.16 -3.93
CA TYR A 474 4.18 13.04 -4.02
C TYR A 474 4.15 12.23 -2.72
N SER A 475 3.19 11.33 -2.60
CA SER A 475 3.07 10.41 -1.47
C SER A 475 2.46 9.07 -1.87
N ILE A 476 2.83 8.04 -1.09
CA ILE A 476 2.23 6.70 -1.13
C ILE A 476 1.79 6.24 0.26
N HIS A 477 1.87 7.11 1.27
CA HIS A 477 1.55 6.82 2.67
C HIS A 477 0.46 7.76 3.17
N LEU A 478 -0.80 7.32 3.11
CA LEU A 478 -1.97 8.11 3.50
C LEU A 478 -2.52 7.60 4.83
N MET A 479 -2.71 8.49 5.83
CA MET A 479 -3.14 8.07 7.18
C MET A 479 -3.85 9.17 7.97
N GLY A 480 -4.53 8.80 9.07
CA GLY A 480 -4.98 9.72 10.13
C GLY A 480 -6.39 10.29 9.99
N THR A 481 -7.13 9.97 8.93
CA THR A 481 -8.41 10.62 8.57
C THR A 481 -9.64 10.16 9.37
N ALA A 482 -9.50 9.08 10.13
CA ALA A 482 -10.49 8.58 11.10
C ALA A 482 -9.78 8.17 12.40
N ARG A 483 -8.90 9.05 12.90
CA ARG A 483 -7.94 8.75 13.95
C ARG A 483 -8.56 8.22 15.23
N MET A 484 -7.80 7.36 15.92
CA MET A 484 -8.14 6.85 17.24
C MET A 484 -7.99 7.91 18.33
N SER A 485 -8.91 7.92 19.27
CA SER A 485 -8.83 8.62 20.56
C SER A 485 -9.99 8.17 21.45
N GLU A 486 -9.78 8.01 22.74
CA GLU A 486 -10.86 7.77 23.71
C GLU A 486 -11.80 8.98 23.84
N ASP A 487 -11.32 10.21 23.59
CA ASP A 487 -12.16 11.42 23.54
C ASP A 487 -12.80 11.57 22.14
N PRO A 488 -14.13 11.45 21.99
CA PRO A 488 -14.83 11.59 20.72
C PRO A 488 -14.71 13.00 20.08
N ARG A 489 -14.29 14.01 20.85
CA ARG A 489 -13.98 15.34 20.31
C ARG A 489 -12.63 15.37 19.59
N ARG A 490 -11.72 14.44 19.92
CA ARG A 490 -10.37 14.33 19.38
C ARG A 490 -10.19 13.20 18.39
N GLY A 491 -11.08 12.20 18.38
CA GLY A 491 -11.06 11.04 17.49
C GLY A 491 -12.38 10.76 16.80
N VAL A 492 -12.34 9.85 15.83
CA VAL A 492 -13.52 9.28 15.15
C VAL A 492 -13.86 7.92 15.76
N THR A 493 -12.86 7.22 16.23
CA THR A 493 -12.96 5.89 16.83
C THR A 493 -12.32 5.87 18.21
N ASP A 494 -12.69 4.87 19.01
CA ASP A 494 -11.95 4.51 20.22
C ASP A 494 -10.56 3.92 19.85
N SER A 495 -9.79 3.55 20.84
CA SER A 495 -8.44 2.97 20.67
C SER A 495 -8.42 1.64 19.89
N PHE A 496 -9.54 0.97 19.75
CA PHE A 496 -9.68 -0.32 19.10
C PHE A 496 -10.48 -0.24 17.79
N GLY A 497 -10.67 0.96 17.28
CA GLY A 497 -11.29 1.20 16.00
C GLY A 497 -12.83 1.23 16.00
N ALA A 498 -13.52 1.12 17.16
CA ALA A 498 -14.97 1.26 17.21
C ALA A 498 -15.37 2.73 17.00
N VAL A 499 -16.26 3.00 16.06
CA VAL A 499 -16.70 4.35 15.73
C VAL A 499 -17.58 4.93 16.83
N HIS A 500 -17.20 6.08 17.38
CA HIS A 500 -17.94 6.72 18.45
C HIS A 500 -19.41 6.97 18.08
N GLY A 501 -20.32 6.54 18.96
CA GLY A 501 -21.75 6.75 18.82
C GLY A 501 -22.46 5.88 17.77
N VAL A 502 -21.77 4.91 17.16
CA VAL A 502 -22.35 3.95 16.21
C VAL A 502 -22.02 2.52 16.64
N ARG A 503 -23.03 1.76 17.05
CA ARG A 503 -22.86 0.38 17.50
C ARG A 503 -22.61 -0.54 16.31
N GLY A 504 -21.66 -1.48 16.44
CA GLY A 504 -21.30 -2.46 15.43
C GLY A 504 -20.44 -1.93 14.27
N LEU A 505 -20.01 -0.65 14.32
CA LEU A 505 -19.17 -0.05 13.27
C LEU A 505 -17.73 0.11 13.71
N PHE A 506 -16.80 -0.42 12.91
CA PHE A 506 -15.36 -0.37 13.18
C PHE A 506 -14.60 0.14 11.96
N VAL A 507 -13.39 0.64 12.21
CA VAL A 507 -12.39 0.99 11.18
C VAL A 507 -11.15 0.13 11.38
N ALA A 508 -10.52 -0.31 10.28
CA ALA A 508 -9.34 -1.18 10.32
C ALA A 508 -8.34 -0.88 9.19
N ASP A 509 -7.93 0.37 9.03
CA ASP A 509 -6.90 0.77 8.07
C ASP A 509 -6.05 1.94 8.59
N ALA A 510 -5.17 2.49 7.76
CA ALA A 510 -4.28 3.58 8.15
C ALA A 510 -5.02 4.88 8.56
N SER A 511 -6.32 5.01 8.26
CA SER A 511 -7.10 6.17 8.73
C SER A 511 -7.18 6.28 10.26
N LEU A 512 -6.98 5.15 10.97
CA LEU A 512 -6.97 5.08 12.44
C LEU A 512 -5.80 5.81 13.09
N PHE A 513 -4.68 5.98 12.40
CA PHE A 513 -3.46 6.49 13.03
C PHE A 513 -3.70 7.86 13.67
N PRO A 514 -3.30 8.06 14.93
CA PRO A 514 -3.38 9.37 15.59
C PRO A 514 -2.57 10.46 14.89
N GLY A 515 -1.49 10.09 14.23
CA GLY A 515 -0.62 10.99 13.47
C GLY A 515 0.40 10.23 12.62
N PRO A 516 1.29 10.95 11.92
CA PRO A 516 2.31 10.36 11.07
C PRO A 516 3.31 9.52 11.89
N ILE A 517 3.78 8.42 11.30
CA ILE A 517 4.67 7.48 11.98
C ILE A 517 6.15 7.60 11.55
N GLY A 518 6.43 8.30 10.46
CA GLY A 518 7.79 8.54 9.96
C GLY A 518 8.47 7.32 9.33
N ILE A 519 7.70 6.27 9.04
CA ILE A 519 8.17 5.04 8.40
C ILE A 519 7.04 4.42 7.57
N ASN A 520 7.34 3.35 6.81
CA ASN A 520 6.36 2.62 6.00
C ASN A 520 5.21 2.07 6.88
N PRO A 521 3.92 2.35 6.58
CA PRO A 521 2.82 2.12 7.51
C PRO A 521 2.23 0.70 7.48
N MET A 522 2.56 -0.13 6.48
CA MET A 522 1.87 -1.40 6.21
C MET A 522 1.85 -2.34 7.42
N GLU A 523 2.99 -2.56 8.05
CA GLU A 523 3.12 -3.47 9.20
C GLU A 523 2.33 -2.96 10.41
N THR A 524 2.33 -1.65 10.65
CA THR A 524 1.53 -1.02 11.70
C THR A 524 0.03 -1.23 11.47
N VAL A 525 -0.44 -1.11 10.22
CA VAL A 525 -1.86 -1.37 9.87
C VAL A 525 -2.21 -2.82 10.15
N ILE A 526 -1.35 -3.77 9.78
CA ILE A 526 -1.56 -5.21 9.99
C ILE A 526 -1.61 -5.50 11.50
N ALA A 527 -0.63 -5.03 12.28
CA ALA A 527 -0.56 -5.26 13.71
C ALA A 527 -1.75 -4.67 14.47
N LEU A 528 -2.17 -3.44 14.14
CA LEU A 528 -3.38 -2.84 14.70
C LEU A 528 -4.65 -3.60 14.30
N ALA A 529 -4.75 -4.10 13.07
CA ALA A 529 -5.88 -4.90 12.62
C ALA A 529 -5.98 -6.22 13.40
N MET A 530 -4.85 -6.90 13.65
CA MET A 530 -4.81 -8.11 14.51
C MET A 530 -5.24 -7.82 15.94
N ARG A 531 -4.71 -6.73 16.55
CA ARG A 531 -5.10 -6.28 17.89
C ARG A 531 -6.60 -5.99 17.96
N ASN A 532 -7.12 -5.26 16.99
CA ASN A 532 -8.52 -4.84 16.96
C ASN A 532 -9.46 -6.03 16.69
N ALA A 533 -9.04 -7.01 15.86
CA ALA A 533 -9.77 -8.26 15.67
C ALA A 533 -9.90 -9.04 16.98
N ARG A 534 -8.81 -9.20 17.72
CA ARG A 534 -8.82 -9.83 19.03
C ARG A 534 -9.79 -9.13 19.99
N ARG A 535 -9.73 -7.80 20.06
CA ARG A 535 -10.63 -7.04 20.92
C ARG A 535 -12.10 -7.18 20.51
N LEU A 536 -12.38 -7.23 19.22
CA LEU A 536 -13.72 -7.47 18.68
C LEU A 536 -14.24 -8.85 19.10
N LEU A 537 -13.40 -9.89 19.03
CA LEU A 537 -13.75 -11.25 19.45
C LEU A 537 -14.01 -11.34 20.97
N GLU A 538 -13.19 -10.69 21.79
CA GLU A 538 -13.40 -10.61 23.25
C GLU A 538 -14.77 -9.99 23.56
N ARG A 539 -15.08 -8.84 22.98
CA ARG A 539 -16.40 -8.18 23.16
C ARG A 539 -17.56 -9.05 22.69
N ARG A 540 -17.37 -9.83 21.63
CA ARG A 540 -18.39 -10.79 21.14
C ARG A 540 -18.64 -11.91 22.15
N ALA A 541 -17.59 -12.45 22.76
CA ALA A 541 -17.70 -13.49 23.78
C ALA A 541 -18.43 -12.99 25.04
N ASP A 542 -18.22 -11.72 25.42
CA ASP A 542 -18.86 -11.07 26.57
C ASP A 542 -20.36 -10.70 26.33
N GLY A 543 -20.94 -11.07 25.19
CA GLY A 543 -22.32 -10.72 24.82
C GLY A 543 -22.51 -9.22 24.47
N GLY A 544 -21.45 -8.45 24.39
CA GLY A 544 -21.47 -6.99 24.24
C GLY A 544 -21.65 -6.44 22.82
N LEU A 545 -21.68 -7.27 21.78
CA LEU A 545 -21.64 -6.79 20.39
C LEU A 545 -22.67 -7.30 19.44
N LEU A 546 -23.42 -8.30 19.80
CA LEU A 546 -24.58 -8.67 19.00
C LEU A 546 -25.80 -8.18 19.72
N PRO A 547 -26.52 -7.22 19.14
CA PRO A 547 -27.85 -6.94 19.63
C PRO A 547 -28.71 -8.15 19.33
N GLY A 548 -29.50 -8.52 20.31
CA GLY A 548 -30.75 -9.08 19.93
C GLY A 548 -31.52 -8.06 19.09
#